data_2e0b1877b21fcf09eb3444c404e5b9dd
#
_entry.id   2e0b1877b21fcf09eb3444c404e5b9dd
#
_cell.length_a   1.000
_cell.length_b   1.000
_cell.length_c   1.000
_cell.angle_alpha   90.00
_cell.angle_beta   90.00
_cell.angle_gamma   90.00
#
_symmetry.space_group_name_H-M   'P 1'
#
loop_
_entity.id
_entity.type
_entity.pdbx_description
1 polymer ?
#
loop_
_entity_poly.entity_id
_entity_poly.type
_entity_poly.pdbx_seq_one_letter_code
_entity_poly.pdbx_strand_id
1 'polypeptide(L)'
;GLVSSDLWFGTATAGAAVTDPGVVSVKIRYRVQGSDEWTEADAVRGADGYTYTAAVSGIGAGRRYEFRLVTDGSEGGPLAVADTEYGVQLPNAGFEEWHQSGKPWYPYAAGGTEFWGTGNPGATTAGEEYNLTTGVEDPRPGSEGRLAAKLETKKPSFFGIGKLAAGNLFVGSFGAVSGMGGTVNMGRPFDFNARPAALRVWYKYTPVGSDKGRIFVCLVNMTDGSTSHTVDTNNAEKTAFLPDDEFLYADKSNPSTLQGHVI
;
A
#
# COMPACT_ATOMS: atom_id res chain seq x y z
N GLY A 1 12.20 -6.91 -26.34
CA GLY A 1 12.02 -5.62 -25.68
C GLY A 1 11.48 -5.80 -24.29
N LEU A 2 11.65 -4.80 -23.46
CA LEU A 2 11.04 -4.71 -22.12
C LEU A 2 9.95 -3.65 -22.21
N VAL A 3 8.77 -3.97 -21.69
CA VAL A 3 7.68 -3.02 -21.49
C VAL A 3 7.48 -2.81 -19.97
N SER A 4 6.85 -1.72 -19.58
CA SER A 4 6.69 -1.38 -18.16
C SER A 4 5.97 -2.45 -17.34
N SER A 5 5.08 -3.23 -17.97
CA SER A 5 4.40 -4.36 -17.34
C SER A 5 5.33 -5.52 -16.96
N ASP A 6 6.52 -5.58 -17.54
CA ASP A 6 7.50 -6.65 -17.30
C ASP A 6 8.47 -6.32 -16.15
N LEU A 7 8.42 -5.08 -15.66
CA LEU A 7 9.30 -4.56 -14.61
C LEU A 7 8.55 -4.42 -13.31
N TRP A 8 9.01 -5.16 -12.31
CA TRP A 8 8.41 -5.19 -10.98
C TRP A 8 9.40 -4.72 -9.91
N PHE A 9 8.89 -4.50 -8.74
CA PHE A 9 9.71 -4.27 -7.57
C PHE A 9 10.51 -5.55 -7.21
N GLY A 10 11.79 -5.56 -7.53
CA GLY A 10 12.67 -6.69 -7.22
C GLY A 10 12.77 -7.80 -8.28
N THR A 11 11.91 -7.77 -9.30
CA THR A 11 11.92 -8.75 -10.39
C THR A 11 11.61 -8.12 -11.75
N ALA A 12 12.05 -8.77 -12.81
CA ALA A 12 11.64 -8.42 -14.18
C ALA A 12 11.52 -9.68 -15.03
N THR A 13 10.74 -9.57 -16.11
CA THR A 13 10.72 -10.55 -17.19
C THR A 13 11.31 -9.89 -18.43
N ALA A 14 12.49 -10.35 -18.84
CA ALA A 14 13.18 -9.82 -20.02
C ALA A 14 12.96 -10.73 -21.22
N GLY A 15 12.52 -10.18 -22.34
CA GLY A 15 12.25 -10.94 -23.56
C GLY A 15 13.14 -10.51 -24.74
N ALA A 16 13.56 -11.48 -25.54
CA ALA A 16 14.28 -11.26 -26.78
C ALA A 16 13.79 -12.21 -27.88
N ALA A 17 13.84 -11.76 -29.12
CA ALA A 17 13.65 -12.63 -30.27
C ALA A 17 15.00 -13.00 -30.86
N VAL A 18 15.26 -14.31 -31.04
CA VAL A 18 16.46 -14.85 -31.69
C VAL A 18 16.01 -15.76 -32.81
N THR A 19 16.26 -15.30 -34.03
CA THR A 19 15.79 -16.01 -35.26
C THR A 19 16.84 -16.91 -35.89
N ASP A 20 18.08 -16.83 -35.42
CA ASP A 20 19.15 -17.72 -35.88
C ASP A 20 18.97 -19.13 -35.27
N PRO A 21 18.71 -20.16 -36.09
CA PRO A 21 18.49 -21.52 -35.59
C PRO A 21 19.77 -22.17 -35.05
N GLY A 22 20.94 -21.60 -35.34
CA GLY A 22 22.24 -22.09 -34.88
C GLY A 22 22.57 -21.71 -33.44
N VAL A 23 21.82 -20.77 -32.84
CA VAL A 23 22.06 -20.34 -31.45
C VAL A 23 21.63 -21.44 -30.47
N VAL A 24 22.58 -21.84 -29.62
CA VAL A 24 22.40 -22.91 -28.65
C VAL A 24 22.06 -22.37 -27.24
N SER A 25 22.66 -21.26 -26.86
CA SER A 25 22.41 -20.64 -25.56
C SER A 25 21.99 -19.18 -25.69
N VAL A 26 20.99 -18.80 -24.89
CA VAL A 26 20.53 -17.41 -24.81
C VAL A 26 20.46 -16.99 -23.36
N LYS A 27 21.08 -15.85 -23.05
CA LYS A 27 21.04 -15.23 -21.74
C LYS A 27 20.71 -13.77 -21.83
N ILE A 28 20.21 -13.21 -20.75
CA ILE A 28 20.08 -11.76 -20.55
C ILE A 28 21.08 -11.33 -19.49
N ARG A 29 21.99 -10.42 -19.86
CA ARG A 29 22.84 -9.72 -18.88
C ARG A 29 22.17 -8.43 -18.48
N TYR A 30 22.27 -8.12 -17.20
CA TYR A 30 21.71 -6.87 -16.66
C TYR A 30 22.61 -6.28 -15.57
N ARG A 31 22.54 -4.97 -15.44
CA ARG A 31 23.24 -4.22 -14.37
C ARG A 31 22.49 -2.95 -14.03
N VAL A 32 22.78 -2.37 -12.88
CA VAL A 32 22.44 -0.97 -12.61
C VAL A 32 23.23 -0.10 -13.58
N GLN A 33 22.58 0.87 -14.22
CA GLN A 33 23.21 1.78 -15.16
C GLN A 33 24.42 2.47 -14.50
N GLY A 34 25.57 2.39 -15.18
CA GLY A 34 26.83 2.93 -14.67
C GLY A 34 27.59 2.02 -13.69
N SER A 35 27.09 0.85 -13.34
CA SER A 35 27.86 -0.16 -12.61
C SER A 35 28.75 -0.97 -13.55
N ASP A 36 29.88 -1.42 -13.06
CA ASP A 36 30.76 -2.32 -13.82
C ASP A 36 30.35 -3.80 -13.69
N GLU A 37 29.53 -4.13 -12.66
CA GLU A 37 29.13 -5.49 -12.37
C GLU A 37 27.89 -5.90 -13.18
N TRP A 38 28.03 -6.97 -13.96
CA TRP A 38 26.95 -7.58 -14.72
C TRP A 38 26.48 -8.87 -14.05
N THR A 39 25.15 -9.04 -14.00
CA THR A 39 24.51 -10.29 -13.63
C THR A 39 23.91 -10.94 -14.89
N GLU A 40 23.82 -12.27 -14.91
CA GLU A 40 23.24 -13.03 -16.02
C GLU A 40 22.03 -13.85 -15.55
N ALA A 41 21.02 -13.92 -16.42
CA ALA A 41 19.90 -14.82 -16.27
C ALA A 41 19.74 -15.66 -17.53
N ASP A 42 19.56 -16.96 -17.38
CA ASP A 42 19.29 -17.86 -18.50
C ASP A 42 17.89 -17.60 -19.07
N ALA A 43 17.78 -17.58 -20.39
CA ALA A 43 16.53 -17.37 -21.09
C ALA A 43 15.95 -18.70 -21.58
N VAL A 44 14.64 -18.87 -21.36
CA VAL A 44 13.88 -20.02 -21.79
C VAL A 44 13.25 -19.74 -23.14
N ARG A 45 13.37 -20.69 -24.05
CA ARG A 45 12.80 -20.61 -25.41
C ARG A 45 11.29 -20.81 -25.35
N GLY A 46 10.56 -19.90 -25.97
CA GLY A 46 9.12 -19.98 -26.13
C GLY A 46 8.65 -21.04 -27.11
N ALA A 47 7.37 -21.36 -27.10
CA ALA A 47 6.77 -22.35 -27.97
C ALA A 47 6.78 -21.99 -29.46
N ASP A 48 6.93 -20.69 -29.78
CA ASP A 48 7.09 -20.16 -31.14
C ASP A 48 8.46 -20.48 -31.75
N GLY A 49 9.41 -20.93 -30.92
CA GLY A 49 10.74 -21.35 -31.33
C GLY A 49 11.75 -20.22 -31.55
N TYR A 50 11.38 -18.95 -31.39
CA TYR A 50 12.28 -17.82 -31.59
C TYR A 50 12.20 -16.76 -30.47
N THR A 51 11.15 -16.76 -29.66
CA THR A 51 11.08 -15.89 -28.47
C THR A 51 11.76 -16.56 -27.29
N TYR A 52 12.57 -15.80 -26.59
CA TYR A 52 13.25 -16.22 -25.35
C TYR A 52 12.89 -15.28 -24.23
N THR A 53 12.59 -15.82 -23.05
CA THR A 53 12.27 -15.03 -21.85
C THR A 53 13.16 -15.43 -20.69
N ALA A 54 13.69 -14.46 -19.97
CA ALA A 54 14.47 -14.65 -18.76
C ALA A 54 13.77 -14.01 -17.55
N ALA A 55 13.67 -14.77 -16.46
CA ALA A 55 13.25 -14.23 -15.18
C ALA A 55 14.47 -13.60 -14.50
N VAL A 56 14.39 -12.30 -14.27
CA VAL A 56 15.41 -11.51 -13.59
C VAL A 56 14.96 -11.27 -12.16
N SER A 57 15.83 -11.52 -11.19
CA SER A 57 15.55 -11.36 -9.76
C SER A 57 16.65 -10.58 -9.05
N GLY A 58 16.35 -10.09 -7.84
CA GLY A 58 17.33 -9.37 -7.04
C GLY A 58 17.63 -7.96 -7.55
N ILE A 59 16.82 -7.44 -8.47
CA ILE A 59 16.90 -6.04 -8.91
C ILE A 59 16.35 -5.11 -7.82
N GLY A 60 16.99 -3.95 -7.66
CA GLY A 60 16.56 -2.94 -6.67
C GLY A 60 15.44 -2.07 -7.20
N ALA A 61 14.61 -1.60 -6.28
CA ALA A 61 13.55 -0.66 -6.57
C ALA A 61 14.08 0.73 -6.94
N GLY A 62 13.36 1.44 -7.81
CA GLY A 62 13.64 2.83 -8.18
C GLY A 62 15.02 3.02 -8.80
N ARG A 63 15.50 2.04 -9.51
CA ARG A 63 16.80 2.06 -10.16
C ARG A 63 16.67 1.88 -11.65
N ARG A 64 17.60 2.46 -12.38
CA ARG A 64 17.71 2.31 -13.81
C ARG A 64 18.64 1.17 -14.13
N TYR A 65 18.17 0.20 -14.93
CA TYR A 65 18.92 -0.98 -15.34
C TYR A 65 19.19 -0.96 -16.84
N GLU A 66 20.34 -1.54 -17.19
CA GLU A 66 20.74 -1.84 -18.57
C GLU A 66 20.65 -3.34 -18.79
N PHE A 67 20.07 -3.74 -19.91
CA PHE A 67 19.90 -5.13 -20.30
C PHE A 67 20.54 -5.39 -21.66
N ARG A 68 21.23 -6.51 -21.79
CA ARG A 68 21.82 -6.99 -23.04
C ARG A 68 21.48 -8.45 -23.29
N LEU A 69 21.30 -8.76 -24.57
CA LEU A 69 21.20 -10.13 -25.03
C LEU A 69 22.59 -10.72 -25.22
N VAL A 70 22.75 -11.96 -24.75
CA VAL A 70 23.97 -12.75 -24.98
C VAL A 70 23.56 -14.05 -25.68
N THR A 71 24.15 -14.34 -26.84
CA THR A 71 23.95 -15.57 -27.58
C THR A 71 25.28 -16.29 -27.74
N ASP A 72 25.34 -17.57 -27.33
CA ASP A 72 26.55 -18.41 -27.40
C ASP A 72 27.80 -17.71 -26.83
N GLY A 73 27.63 -16.98 -25.71
CA GLY A 73 28.69 -16.26 -25.02
C GLY A 73 29.07 -14.90 -25.63
N SER A 74 28.46 -14.51 -26.74
CA SER A 74 28.71 -13.23 -27.42
C SER A 74 27.59 -12.24 -27.12
N GLU A 75 27.95 -11.00 -26.74
CA GLU A 75 26.97 -9.92 -26.60
C GLU A 75 26.42 -9.52 -27.97
N GLY A 76 25.11 -9.46 -28.08
CA GLY A 76 24.40 -9.09 -29.29
C GLY A 76 23.17 -8.24 -29.02
N GLY A 77 22.71 -7.55 -30.06
CA GLY A 77 21.50 -6.75 -29.99
C GLY A 77 21.67 -5.37 -29.34
N PRO A 78 20.65 -4.53 -29.42
CA PRO A 78 20.64 -3.19 -28.84
C PRO A 78 20.62 -3.28 -27.31
N LEU A 79 21.25 -2.32 -26.65
CA LEU A 79 21.13 -2.10 -25.23
C LEU A 79 19.67 -1.66 -24.92
N ALA A 80 18.99 -2.42 -24.08
CA ALA A 80 17.70 -2.00 -23.51
C ALA A 80 17.94 -1.34 -22.15
N VAL A 81 17.27 -0.23 -21.90
CA VAL A 81 17.32 0.49 -20.62
C VAL A 81 15.91 0.60 -20.07
N ALA A 82 15.75 0.33 -18.79
CA ALA A 82 14.46 0.39 -18.13
C ALA A 82 14.61 0.79 -16.66
N ASP A 83 13.62 1.52 -16.17
CA ASP A 83 13.52 1.89 -14.77
C ASP A 83 12.66 0.86 -14.02
N THR A 84 13.17 0.38 -12.89
CA THR A 84 12.37 -0.48 -12.02
C THR A 84 11.33 0.32 -11.25
N GLU A 85 10.22 -0.32 -10.92
CA GLU A 85 9.22 0.28 -10.05
C GLU A 85 9.83 0.71 -8.71
N TYR A 86 9.37 1.81 -8.19
CA TYR A 86 9.74 2.23 -6.84
C TYR A 86 8.48 2.38 -5.99
N GLY A 87 8.59 1.97 -4.73
CA GLY A 87 7.55 2.21 -3.73
C GLY A 87 7.92 3.42 -2.88
N VAL A 88 6.98 4.31 -2.67
CA VAL A 88 7.08 5.32 -1.62
C VAL A 88 6.39 4.79 -0.37
N GLN A 89 6.85 5.22 0.79
CA GLN A 89 6.14 4.94 2.04
C GLN A 89 4.84 5.73 2.09
N LEU A 90 3.86 5.23 2.81
CA LEU A 90 2.66 5.99 3.12
C LEU A 90 3.04 7.28 3.84
N PRO A 91 2.38 8.41 3.54
CA PRO A 91 2.58 9.62 4.30
C PRO A 91 2.42 9.38 5.81
N ASN A 92 3.31 9.94 6.61
CA ASN A 92 3.33 9.75 8.07
C ASN A 92 3.22 8.27 8.51
N ALA A 93 3.87 7.35 7.81
CA ALA A 93 3.80 5.92 8.10
C ALA A 93 4.35 5.54 9.49
N GLY A 94 5.19 6.39 10.08
CA GLY A 94 5.69 6.26 11.45
C GLY A 94 4.79 6.87 12.51
N PHE A 95 3.75 7.62 12.10
CA PHE A 95 2.85 8.35 13.00
C PHE A 95 3.57 9.35 13.92
N GLU A 96 4.60 10.00 13.41
CA GLU A 96 5.36 11.02 14.13
C GLU A 96 4.72 12.41 14.07
N GLU A 97 3.84 12.65 13.09
CA GLU A 97 3.23 13.94 12.84
C GLU A 97 1.81 13.98 13.37
N TRP A 98 1.56 14.92 14.28
CA TRP A 98 0.25 15.13 14.88
C TRP A 98 0.00 16.62 15.10
N HIS A 99 -1.26 17.03 14.97
CA HIS A 99 -1.69 18.34 15.44
C HIS A 99 -3.07 18.27 16.04
N GLN A 100 -3.41 19.26 16.85
CA GLN A 100 -4.75 19.44 17.36
C GLN A 100 -5.37 20.70 16.75
N SER A 101 -6.62 20.61 16.31
CA SER A 101 -7.38 21.76 15.84
C SER A 101 -8.76 21.73 16.48
N GLY A 102 -9.03 22.67 17.37
CA GLY A 102 -10.17 22.61 18.27
C GLY A 102 -10.02 21.44 19.26
N LYS A 103 -11.02 20.57 19.36
CA LYS A 103 -10.98 19.39 20.25
C LYS A 103 -10.29 18.16 19.63
N PRO A 104 -10.47 17.86 18.34
CA PRO A 104 -9.90 16.64 17.76
C PRO A 104 -8.40 16.74 17.50
N TRP A 105 -7.71 15.60 17.68
CA TRP A 105 -6.36 15.36 17.21
C TRP A 105 -6.40 14.75 15.81
N TYR A 106 -5.42 15.14 14.98
CA TYR A 106 -5.25 14.70 13.60
C TYR A 106 -3.87 14.10 13.37
N PRO A 107 -3.75 12.96 12.67
CA PRO A 107 -2.49 12.26 12.43
C PRO A 107 -1.74 12.80 11.21
N TYR A 108 -1.49 14.10 11.19
CA TYR A 108 -0.65 14.80 10.23
C TYR A 108 -0.19 16.15 10.79
N ALA A 109 0.84 16.75 10.23
CA ALA A 109 1.38 18.03 10.68
C ALA A 109 0.39 19.20 10.45
N ALA A 110 0.40 20.19 11.31
CA ALA A 110 -0.40 21.40 11.13
C ALA A 110 -0.07 22.08 9.79
N GLY A 111 -1.10 22.34 8.98
CA GLY A 111 -0.94 22.87 7.62
C GLY A 111 -0.49 21.85 6.58
N GLY A 112 -0.28 20.58 6.98
CA GLY A 112 0.02 19.47 6.09
C GLY A 112 -1.22 18.91 5.39
N THR A 113 -1.00 17.86 4.58
CA THR A 113 -2.07 17.17 3.85
C THR A 113 -2.60 16.02 4.69
N GLU A 114 -3.93 15.97 4.86
CA GLU A 114 -4.60 14.86 5.50
C GLU A 114 -4.52 13.61 4.62
N PHE A 115 -3.78 12.61 5.06
CA PHE A 115 -3.77 11.28 4.45
C PHE A 115 -4.52 10.26 5.32
N TRP A 116 -4.31 10.34 6.63
CA TRP A 116 -4.95 9.49 7.61
C TRP A 116 -6.14 10.20 8.27
N GLY A 117 -7.28 9.55 8.24
CA GLY A 117 -8.49 9.97 8.93
C GLY A 117 -8.73 9.17 10.21
N THR A 118 -9.52 9.75 11.10
CA THR A 118 -9.96 9.14 12.36
C THR A 118 -11.40 9.52 12.67
N GLY A 119 -12.03 8.83 13.60
CA GLY A 119 -13.33 9.21 14.16
C GLY A 119 -13.27 10.35 15.20
N ASN A 120 -12.09 10.91 15.46
CA ASN A 120 -11.93 11.98 16.46
C ASN A 120 -12.89 13.15 16.26
N PRO A 121 -13.06 13.71 15.03
CA PRO A 121 -13.96 14.85 14.85
C PRO A 121 -15.40 14.57 15.27
N GLY A 122 -15.88 13.36 15.03
CA GLY A 122 -17.21 12.93 15.48
C GLY A 122 -17.29 12.72 16.99
N ALA A 123 -16.37 11.96 17.54
CA ALA A 123 -16.39 11.58 18.96
C ALA A 123 -16.18 12.79 19.88
N THR A 124 -15.30 13.70 19.51
CA THR A 124 -14.98 14.91 20.32
C THR A 124 -16.08 15.98 20.31
N THR A 125 -17.15 15.80 19.54
CA THR A 125 -18.35 16.63 19.70
C THR A 125 -18.90 16.51 21.13
N ALA A 126 -18.77 15.34 21.75
CA ALA A 126 -19.17 15.09 23.13
C ALA A 126 -18.16 15.61 24.18
N GLY A 127 -16.90 15.78 23.82
CA GLY A 127 -15.84 16.27 24.70
C GLY A 127 -14.46 15.94 24.13
N GLU A 128 -13.45 16.72 24.47
CA GLU A 128 -12.08 16.51 24.01
C GLU A 128 -11.49 15.18 24.49
N GLU A 129 -11.90 14.72 25.66
CA GLU A 129 -11.50 13.44 26.25
C GLU A 129 -11.86 12.23 25.38
N TYR A 130 -12.76 12.42 24.40
CA TYR A 130 -13.20 11.37 23.50
C TYR A 130 -12.37 11.28 22.20
N ASN A 131 -11.17 11.85 22.15
CA ASN A 131 -10.25 11.51 21.10
C ASN A 131 -9.98 9.99 21.10
N LEU A 132 -10.34 9.33 20.01
CA LEU A 132 -10.24 7.87 19.83
C LEU A 132 -8.84 7.45 19.38
N THR A 133 -8.12 8.39 18.77
CA THR A 133 -6.81 8.13 18.17
C THR A 133 -5.91 9.32 18.40
N THR A 134 -4.76 9.07 19.02
CA THR A 134 -3.79 10.11 19.41
C THR A 134 -2.37 9.62 19.21
N GLY A 135 -1.43 10.54 19.04
CA GLY A 135 0.01 10.25 19.15
C GLY A 135 0.40 10.05 20.61
N VAL A 136 1.19 9.02 20.88
CA VAL A 136 1.72 8.72 22.22
C VAL A 136 3.21 8.40 22.17
N GLU A 137 3.96 8.71 23.22
CA GLU A 137 5.38 8.40 23.35
C GLU A 137 5.58 6.90 23.71
N ASP A 138 5.29 6.04 22.76
CA ASP A 138 5.51 4.59 22.87
C ASP A 138 5.96 4.01 21.53
N PRO A 139 7.13 4.44 21.02
CA PRO A 139 7.62 4.02 19.72
C PRO A 139 7.99 2.54 19.70
N ARG A 140 8.06 1.98 18.50
CA ARG A 140 8.61 0.64 18.31
C ARG A 140 10.04 0.57 18.83
N PRO A 141 10.40 -0.43 19.64
CA PRO A 141 11.78 -0.61 20.08
C PRO A 141 12.77 -0.68 18.90
N GLY A 142 13.81 0.13 18.98
CA GLY A 142 14.85 0.21 17.94
C GLY A 142 14.45 1.02 16.70
N SER A 143 13.33 1.76 16.73
CA SER A 143 13.03 2.78 15.71
C SER A 143 13.69 4.11 16.10
N GLU A 144 13.88 4.96 15.09
CA GLU A 144 14.34 6.34 15.30
C GLU A 144 13.18 7.28 15.69
N GLY A 145 11.94 6.81 15.57
CA GLY A 145 10.75 7.56 15.90
C GLY A 145 10.53 7.71 17.41
N ARG A 146 9.70 8.67 17.79
CA ARG A 146 9.35 8.97 19.17
C ARG A 146 7.90 8.62 19.51
N LEU A 147 7.04 8.55 18.51
CA LEU A 147 5.61 8.42 18.69
C LEU A 147 5.10 7.09 18.10
N ALA A 148 3.89 6.75 18.52
CA ALA A 148 3.05 5.73 17.93
C ALA A 148 1.61 6.19 17.90
N ALA A 149 0.79 5.68 17.00
CA ALA A 149 -0.64 5.89 17.00
C ALA A 149 -1.30 4.99 18.05
N LYS A 150 -1.93 5.59 19.05
CA LYS A 150 -2.76 4.90 20.03
C LYS A 150 -4.22 4.98 19.59
N LEU A 151 -4.86 3.83 19.42
CA LEU A 151 -6.29 3.69 19.13
C LEU A 151 -7.00 3.18 20.38
N GLU A 152 -8.02 3.87 20.84
CA GLU A 152 -8.72 3.56 22.07
C GLU A 152 -10.24 3.62 21.86
N THR A 153 -10.95 2.53 22.13
CA THR A 153 -12.41 2.53 22.11
C THR A 153 -12.93 3.30 23.31
N LYS A 154 -13.81 4.27 23.07
CA LYS A 154 -14.42 5.11 24.10
C LYS A 154 -15.95 5.12 23.97
N LYS A 155 -16.62 5.69 24.94
CA LYS A 155 -18.09 5.86 24.91
C LYS A 155 -18.43 7.35 24.97
N PRO A 156 -18.32 8.08 23.85
CA PRO A 156 -18.79 9.45 23.79
C PRO A 156 -20.27 9.53 24.23
N SER A 157 -20.58 10.47 25.11
CA SER A 157 -21.93 10.59 25.64
C SER A 157 -22.33 12.04 25.91
N PHE A 158 -23.59 12.36 25.62
CA PHE A 158 -24.26 13.60 25.99
C PHE A 158 -25.39 13.28 26.97
N PHE A 159 -25.44 13.95 28.09
CA PHE A 159 -26.51 13.77 29.10
C PHE A 159 -26.78 12.30 29.46
N GLY A 160 -25.73 11.48 29.53
CA GLY A 160 -25.83 10.06 29.86
C GLY A 160 -26.21 9.14 28.68
N ILE A 161 -26.54 9.68 27.54
CA ILE A 161 -26.83 8.91 26.32
C ILE A 161 -25.56 8.85 25.47
N GLY A 162 -25.05 7.65 25.22
CA GLY A 162 -23.81 7.47 24.46
C GLY A 162 -23.73 6.10 23.81
N LYS A 163 -22.92 6.02 22.77
CA LYS A 163 -22.61 4.80 21.99
C LYS A 163 -21.11 4.53 22.04
N LEU A 164 -20.71 3.26 22.08
CA LEU A 164 -19.32 2.90 21.91
C LEU A 164 -18.84 3.33 20.51
N ALA A 165 -17.70 4.01 20.50
CA ALA A 165 -16.97 4.38 19.32
C ALA A 165 -15.61 3.69 19.35
N ALA A 166 -15.38 2.78 18.44
CA ALA A 166 -14.12 2.06 18.32
C ALA A 166 -12.97 3.01 17.98
N GLY A 167 -11.81 2.82 18.60
CA GLY A 167 -10.57 3.43 18.17
C GLY A 167 -10.29 3.06 16.72
N ASN A 168 -10.07 4.04 15.86
CA ASN A 168 -9.94 3.82 14.42
C ASN A 168 -8.94 4.77 13.79
N LEU A 169 -8.29 4.28 12.76
CA LEU A 169 -7.36 5.01 11.91
C LEU A 169 -7.48 4.42 10.50
N PHE A 170 -7.67 5.24 9.51
CA PHE A 170 -7.86 4.80 8.14
C PHE A 170 -7.28 5.79 7.14
N VAL A 171 -6.93 5.32 5.96
CA VAL A 171 -6.58 6.20 4.84
C VAL A 171 -7.86 6.90 4.38
N GLY A 172 -7.89 8.23 4.45
CA GLY A 172 -9.08 9.00 4.11
C GLY A 172 -9.31 10.20 5.03
N SER A 173 -10.57 10.59 5.20
CA SER A 173 -10.99 11.73 6.03
C SER A 173 -12.31 11.47 6.72
N PHE A 174 -12.52 12.15 7.84
CA PHE A 174 -13.84 12.23 8.44
C PHE A 174 -14.77 13.07 7.53
N GLY A 175 -15.99 12.60 7.33
CA GLY A 175 -16.99 13.31 6.54
C GLY A 175 -17.84 14.24 7.41
N ALA A 176 -18.88 13.71 8.04
CA ALA A 176 -19.81 14.50 8.86
C ALA A 176 -20.39 13.66 10.00
N VAL A 177 -20.81 14.34 11.07
CA VAL A 177 -21.61 13.70 12.13
C VAL A 177 -23.02 13.45 11.59
N SER A 178 -23.55 12.25 11.83
CA SER A 178 -24.90 11.84 11.48
C SER A 178 -25.52 11.02 12.61
N GLY A 179 -26.45 11.61 13.34
CA GLY A 179 -27.05 10.98 14.51
C GLY A 179 -26.00 10.60 15.58
N MET A 180 -25.96 9.33 15.96
CA MET A 180 -24.94 8.77 16.89
C MET A 180 -23.76 8.13 16.18
N GLY A 181 -23.58 8.38 14.92
CA GLY A 181 -22.48 7.96 14.09
C GLY A 181 -21.99 9.09 13.20
N GLY A 182 -21.50 8.74 12.04
CA GLY A 182 -21.02 9.70 11.06
C GLY A 182 -20.68 9.05 9.74
N THR A 183 -20.29 9.85 8.81
CA THR A 183 -19.73 9.40 7.54
C THR A 183 -18.22 9.55 7.56
N VAL A 184 -17.54 8.64 6.88
CA VAL A 184 -16.11 8.72 6.60
C VAL A 184 -15.88 8.52 5.11
N ASN A 185 -14.89 9.20 4.57
CA ASN A 185 -14.45 9.00 3.19
C ASN A 185 -13.18 8.16 3.25
N MET A 186 -13.29 6.88 2.94
CA MET A 186 -12.18 5.94 2.96
C MET A 186 -11.49 5.91 1.60
N GLY A 187 -10.19 5.92 1.62
CA GLY A 187 -9.35 5.94 0.43
C GLY A 187 -8.73 7.30 0.17
N ARG A 188 -7.56 7.26 -0.43
CA ARG A 188 -6.82 8.40 -0.98
C ARG A 188 -6.11 7.95 -2.23
N PRO A 189 -5.97 8.82 -3.24
CA PRO A 189 -5.04 8.56 -4.32
C PRO A 189 -3.66 8.33 -3.74
N PHE A 190 -3.00 7.31 -4.21
CA PHE A 190 -1.65 7.01 -3.80
C PHE A 190 -0.80 6.83 -5.06
N ASP A 191 0.01 7.84 -5.33
CA ASP A 191 0.88 7.84 -6.50
C ASP A 191 2.14 7.04 -6.18
N PHE A 192 2.09 5.76 -6.50
CA PHE A 192 3.26 4.93 -6.45
C PHE A 192 3.26 3.89 -7.56
N ASN A 193 4.46 3.59 -8.05
CA ASN A 193 4.69 2.69 -9.18
C ASN A 193 5.20 1.33 -8.73
N ALA A 194 4.74 0.84 -7.60
CA ALA A 194 5.14 -0.45 -7.09
C ALA A 194 3.94 -1.33 -6.78
N ARG A 195 4.15 -2.62 -6.84
CA ARG A 195 3.17 -3.64 -6.49
C ARG A 195 3.58 -4.23 -5.15
N PRO A 196 3.07 -3.68 -4.02
CA PRO A 196 3.51 -4.12 -2.70
C PRO A 196 3.12 -5.58 -2.45
N ALA A 197 4.07 -6.37 -1.99
CA ALA A 197 3.84 -7.76 -1.63
C ALA A 197 3.28 -7.92 -0.20
N ALA A 198 3.48 -6.93 0.66
CA ALA A 198 3.06 -7.01 2.05
C ALA A 198 2.91 -5.64 2.72
N LEU A 199 1.97 -5.56 3.66
CA LEU A 199 1.93 -4.53 4.69
C LEU A 199 2.63 -5.08 5.95
N ARG A 200 3.58 -4.32 6.49
CA ARG A 200 4.23 -4.64 7.76
C ARG A 200 3.84 -3.60 8.79
N VAL A 201 3.30 -4.06 9.92
CA VAL A 201 2.84 -3.23 11.03
C VAL A 201 3.40 -3.80 12.33
N TRP A 202 3.89 -2.94 13.19
CA TRP A 202 4.18 -3.30 14.58
C TRP A 202 3.04 -2.80 15.45
N TYR A 203 2.53 -3.64 16.32
CA TYR A 203 1.42 -3.27 17.18
C TYR A 203 1.56 -3.85 18.57
N LYS A 204 0.96 -3.16 19.53
CA LYS A 204 0.61 -3.68 20.85
C LYS A 204 -0.91 -3.70 20.94
N TYR A 205 -1.48 -4.72 21.57
CA TYR A 205 -2.92 -4.83 21.71
C TYR A 205 -3.28 -5.30 23.09
N THR A 206 -4.17 -4.56 23.75
CA THR A 206 -4.72 -4.90 25.06
C THR A 206 -6.24 -5.03 24.93
N PRO A 207 -6.78 -6.25 24.75
CA PRO A 207 -8.21 -6.45 24.60
C PRO A 207 -8.94 -6.22 25.92
N VAL A 208 -10.19 -5.80 25.83
CA VAL A 208 -11.13 -5.78 26.95
C VAL A 208 -12.12 -6.92 26.74
N GLY A 209 -12.06 -7.94 27.61
CA GLY A 209 -12.86 -9.15 27.46
C GLY A 209 -12.52 -9.92 26.18
N SER A 210 -13.51 -10.15 25.32
CA SER A 210 -13.38 -10.86 24.06
C SER A 210 -13.20 -9.93 22.85
N ASP A 211 -12.87 -8.67 23.07
CA ASP A 211 -12.67 -7.68 22.01
C ASP A 211 -11.53 -8.08 21.06
N LYS A 212 -11.63 -7.63 19.81
CA LYS A 212 -10.66 -7.92 18.76
C LYS A 212 -10.28 -6.66 18.00
N GLY A 213 -8.98 -6.47 17.80
CA GLY A 213 -8.45 -5.50 16.85
C GLY A 213 -8.47 -6.07 15.42
N ARG A 214 -8.60 -5.19 14.44
CA ARG A 214 -8.52 -5.55 13.02
C ARG A 214 -7.61 -4.58 12.30
N ILE A 215 -6.71 -5.11 11.49
CA ILE A 215 -5.89 -4.37 10.54
C ILE A 215 -6.13 -4.97 9.17
N PHE A 216 -6.42 -4.16 8.19
CA PHE A 216 -6.53 -4.61 6.80
C PHE A 216 -6.02 -3.53 5.85
N VAL A 217 -5.64 -3.92 4.65
CA VAL A 217 -5.25 -3.05 3.55
C VAL A 217 -5.88 -3.55 2.26
N CYS A 218 -6.27 -2.64 1.42
CA CYS A 218 -6.66 -2.92 0.05
C CYS A 218 -6.17 -1.79 -0.87
N LEU A 219 -5.84 -2.15 -2.08
CA LEU A 219 -5.66 -1.24 -3.19
C LEU A 219 -6.89 -1.39 -4.09
N VAL A 220 -7.45 -0.27 -4.50
CA VAL A 220 -8.71 -0.24 -5.22
C VAL A 220 -8.52 0.58 -6.48
N ASN A 221 -8.95 0.03 -7.60
CA ASN A 221 -9.12 0.80 -8.82
C ASN A 221 -10.56 1.33 -8.85
N MET A 222 -10.71 2.65 -8.66
CA MET A 222 -12.03 3.30 -8.68
C MET A 222 -12.45 3.50 -10.12
N THR A 223 -13.43 2.74 -10.58
CA THR A 223 -13.88 2.75 -12.00
C THR A 223 -14.75 3.94 -12.34
N ASP A 224 -15.32 4.60 -11.33
CA ASP A 224 -16.18 5.79 -11.46
C ASP A 224 -15.41 7.12 -11.44
N GLY A 225 -14.08 7.07 -11.34
CA GLY A 225 -13.22 8.24 -11.24
C GLY A 225 -13.21 8.90 -9.85
N SER A 226 -13.87 8.32 -8.87
CA SER A 226 -13.78 8.80 -7.47
C SER A 226 -12.40 8.50 -6.87
N THR A 227 -12.05 9.21 -5.81
CA THR A 227 -10.77 9.05 -5.10
C THR A 227 -10.95 8.51 -3.69
N SER A 228 -12.17 8.33 -3.27
CA SER A 228 -12.54 7.79 -1.96
C SER A 228 -13.94 7.23 -2.00
N HIS A 229 -14.24 6.36 -1.05
CA HIS A 229 -15.56 5.76 -0.88
C HIS A 229 -16.20 6.24 0.42
N THR A 230 -17.42 6.75 0.37
CA THR A 230 -18.13 7.23 1.55
C THR A 230 -18.81 6.07 2.28
N VAL A 231 -18.47 5.89 3.55
CA VAL A 231 -19.08 4.90 4.44
C VAL A 231 -19.90 5.62 5.51
N ASP A 232 -21.17 5.25 5.65
CA ASP A 232 -22.01 5.67 6.76
C ASP A 232 -21.89 4.66 7.90
N THR A 233 -21.34 5.08 9.02
CA THR A 233 -21.12 4.21 10.18
C THR A 233 -22.42 3.77 10.87
N ASN A 234 -23.56 4.39 10.56
CA ASN A 234 -24.88 3.93 11.00
C ASN A 234 -25.44 2.82 10.11
N ASN A 235 -24.95 2.69 8.87
CA ASN A 235 -25.34 1.72 7.87
C ASN A 235 -24.16 1.04 7.23
N ALA A 236 -23.17 0.69 8.04
CA ALA A 236 -21.91 0.13 7.54
C ALA A 236 -22.08 -1.12 6.66
N GLU A 237 -23.13 -1.92 6.89
CA GLU A 237 -23.45 -3.08 6.06
C GLU A 237 -23.97 -2.70 4.67
N LYS A 238 -24.65 -1.55 4.54
CA LYS A 238 -25.22 -1.06 3.27
C LYS A 238 -24.27 -0.16 2.50
N THR A 239 -23.39 0.51 3.22
CA THR A 239 -22.31 1.33 2.67
C THR A 239 -20.98 0.60 2.77
N ALA A 240 -21.07 -0.73 2.92
CA ALA A 240 -19.90 -1.56 3.01
C ALA A 240 -18.99 -1.27 1.84
N PHE A 241 -17.78 -1.13 2.20
CA PHE A 241 -16.65 -0.94 1.39
C PHE A 241 -16.72 -1.88 0.18
N LEU A 242 -17.19 -1.34 -0.96
CA LEU A 242 -16.94 -1.79 -2.30
C LEU A 242 -17.55 -3.12 -2.75
N PRO A 243 -18.81 -3.24 -2.99
CA PRO A 243 -19.31 -4.41 -3.70
C PRO A 243 -18.99 -4.42 -5.20
N ASP A 244 -18.72 -3.26 -5.81
CA ASP A 244 -18.64 -3.13 -7.27
C ASP A 244 -17.26 -2.73 -7.79
N ASP A 245 -16.36 -2.28 -6.93
CA ASP A 245 -14.99 -1.99 -7.31
C ASP A 245 -14.14 -3.28 -7.31
N GLU A 246 -13.15 -3.36 -8.15
CA GLU A 246 -12.24 -4.49 -8.15
C GLU A 246 -11.44 -4.56 -6.86
N PHE A 247 -11.76 -5.52 -6.05
CA PHE A 247 -11.04 -5.78 -4.82
C PHE A 247 -9.98 -6.81 -4.96
N LEU A 248 -8.95 -6.57 -4.21
CA LEU A 248 -7.83 -7.45 -4.04
C LEU A 248 -8.05 -8.47 -2.90
N TYR A 249 -9.28 -8.88 -2.66
CA TYR A 249 -9.57 -9.91 -1.68
C TYR A 249 -9.67 -11.28 -2.34
N ALA A 250 -9.04 -12.27 -1.75
CA ALA A 250 -9.28 -13.66 -2.12
C ALA A 250 -10.70 -14.11 -1.78
N ASP A 251 -11.26 -13.53 -0.72
CA ASP A 251 -12.62 -13.81 -0.25
C ASP A 251 -13.28 -12.51 0.21
N LYS A 252 -14.26 -12.04 -0.55
CA LYS A 252 -15.04 -10.82 -0.23
C LYS A 252 -15.84 -10.96 1.06
N SER A 253 -16.19 -12.16 1.48
CA SER A 253 -16.92 -12.44 2.72
C SER A 253 -16.00 -12.43 3.95
N ASN A 254 -14.70 -12.53 3.75
CA ASN A 254 -13.70 -12.54 4.80
C ASN A 254 -12.52 -11.62 4.46
N PRO A 255 -12.62 -10.32 4.77
CA PRO A 255 -11.58 -9.34 4.48
C PRO A 255 -10.25 -9.61 5.20
N SER A 256 -10.17 -10.60 6.09
CA SER A 256 -8.92 -11.04 6.69
C SER A 256 -8.08 -11.94 5.78
N THR A 257 -8.64 -12.39 4.65
CA THR A 257 -7.96 -13.24 3.66
C THR A 257 -7.35 -12.42 2.51
N LEU A 258 -6.84 -11.24 2.79
CA LEU A 258 -6.15 -10.43 1.80
C LEU A 258 -5.01 -11.22 1.17
N GLN A 259 -5.18 -11.58 -0.09
CA GLN A 259 -4.08 -12.00 -0.94
C GLN A 259 -3.73 -10.81 -1.82
N GLY A 260 -2.51 -10.32 -1.71
CA GLY A 260 -2.05 -9.19 -2.49
C GLY A 260 -2.05 -9.51 -3.99
N HIS A 261 -3.12 -9.14 -4.65
CA HIS A 261 -3.09 -8.92 -6.08
C HIS A 261 -3.10 -7.43 -6.32
N VAL A 262 -2.17 -6.96 -7.11
CA VAL A 262 -2.18 -5.62 -7.68
C VAL A 262 -2.72 -5.79 -9.08
N ILE A 263 -3.82 -5.15 -9.37
CA ILE A 263 -4.34 -5.03 -10.71
C ILE A 263 -3.97 -3.65 -11.25
#